data_65972bd0dc63346fd229e2fed8ab31bc
#
_entry.id   65972bd0dc63346fd229e2fed8ab31bc
#
_cell.length_a   1.000
_cell.length_b   1.000
_cell.length_c   1.000
_cell.angle_alpha   90.00
_cell.angle_beta   90.00
_cell.angle_gamma   90.00
#
_symmetry.space_group_name_H-M   'P 1'
#
loop_
_entity.id
_entity.type
_entity.pdbx_description
1 polymer ?
#
loop_
_entity_poly.entity_id
_entity_poly.type
_entity_poly.pdbx_seq_one_letter_code
_entity_poly.pdbx_strand_id
1 'polypeptide(L)'
;TNRPEMIDPALLRSGRFERVLHVPPPDAPAREAIFQIHSEGMPLSKFSFKDILSNMEGFTGADIEAVCREAALIAMRAGKKKVAKKHFDDAVTRVRPTVTPEMLEYYQKMETRLTSGLSNIKRTRDYGFGMETM
;
A
#
# COMPACT_ATOMS: atom_id res chain seq x y z
N THR A 1 9.89 -1.50 -5.48
CA THR A 1 9.42 -2.25 -6.65
C THR A 1 8.05 -2.85 -6.41
N ASN A 2 7.24 -2.86 -7.44
CA ASN A 2 5.88 -3.38 -7.40
C ASN A 2 5.80 -4.88 -7.71
N ARG A 3 6.93 -5.51 -8.00
CA ARG A 3 7.02 -6.93 -8.34
C ARG A 3 8.11 -7.60 -7.51
N PRO A 4 7.73 -8.29 -6.42
CA PRO A 4 8.70 -8.95 -5.54
C PRO A 4 9.58 -9.99 -6.23
N GLU A 5 9.06 -10.66 -7.25
CA GLU A 5 9.78 -11.64 -8.06
C GLU A 5 10.90 -11.03 -8.91
N MET A 6 10.86 -9.71 -9.15
CA MET A 6 11.88 -8.98 -9.90
C MET A 6 12.93 -8.31 -9.00
N ILE A 7 12.86 -8.52 -7.69
CA ILE A 7 13.83 -7.96 -6.76
C ILE A 7 15.18 -8.64 -6.97
N ASP A 8 16.21 -7.83 -7.18
CA ASP A 8 17.57 -8.29 -7.36
C ASP A 8 18.04 -9.08 -6.11
N PRO A 9 18.58 -10.30 -6.28
CA PRO A 9 19.14 -11.06 -5.17
C PRO A 9 20.18 -10.30 -4.34
N ALA A 10 20.87 -9.33 -4.92
CA ALA A 10 21.81 -8.46 -4.22
C ALA A 10 21.13 -7.61 -3.13
N LEU A 11 19.89 -7.23 -3.31
CA LEU A 11 19.11 -6.51 -2.31
C LEU A 11 18.78 -7.37 -1.10
N LEU A 12 18.57 -8.65 -1.30
CA LEU A 12 18.37 -9.63 -0.22
C LEU A 12 19.62 -9.80 0.65
N ARG A 13 20.80 -9.76 0.03
CA ARG A 13 22.08 -9.90 0.72
C ARG A 13 22.46 -8.68 1.54
N SER A 14 22.04 -7.49 1.13
CA SER A 14 22.38 -6.22 1.79
C SER A 14 21.43 -5.82 2.91
N GLY A 15 20.40 -6.60 3.22
CA GLY A 15 19.38 -6.27 4.21
C GLY A 15 18.41 -5.17 3.78
N ARG A 16 18.58 -4.60 2.60
CA ARG A 16 17.68 -3.57 2.04
C ARG A 16 16.31 -4.11 1.69
N PHE A 17 16.17 -5.41 1.59
CA PHE A 17 14.93 -6.08 1.29
C PHE A 17 13.87 -5.87 2.39
N GLU A 18 14.27 -5.79 3.64
CA GLU A 18 13.36 -5.48 4.76
C GLU A 18 12.62 -4.15 4.55
N ARG A 19 13.31 -3.13 4.03
CA ARG A 19 12.70 -1.82 3.74
C ARG A 19 11.69 -1.88 2.61
N VAL A 20 11.90 -2.74 1.61
CA VAL A 20 11.00 -2.91 0.47
C VAL A 20 9.74 -3.70 0.88
N LEU A 21 9.89 -4.70 1.76
CA LEU A 21 8.80 -5.55 2.23
C LEU A 21 7.96 -4.91 3.34
N HIS A 22 8.55 -3.97 4.10
CA HIS A 22 7.87 -3.31 5.21
C HIS A 22 7.01 -2.11 4.81
N VAL A 23 6.72 -1.94 3.51
CA VAL A 23 5.76 -0.94 3.05
C VAL A 23 4.48 -1.67 2.62
N PRO A 24 3.66 -2.15 3.57
CA PRO A 24 2.37 -2.72 3.22
C PRO A 24 1.48 -1.63 2.65
N PRO A 25 0.48 -1.98 1.83
CA PRO A 25 -0.50 -1.00 1.40
C PRO A 25 -1.16 -0.36 2.64
N PRO A 26 -1.51 0.93 2.58
CA PRO A 26 -2.07 1.64 3.70
C PRO A 26 -3.36 0.98 4.20
N ASP A 27 -3.57 1.00 5.50
CA ASP A 27 -4.82 0.58 6.12
C ASP A 27 -5.94 1.60 5.84
N ALA A 28 -7.16 1.32 6.31
CA ALA A 28 -8.30 2.18 6.06
C ALA A 28 -8.12 3.63 6.55
N PRO A 29 -7.65 3.89 7.79
CA PRO A 29 -7.37 5.26 8.22
C PRO A 29 -6.29 5.97 7.41
N ALA A 30 -5.24 5.25 7.02
CA ALA A 30 -4.17 5.79 6.19
C ALA A 30 -4.66 6.12 4.78
N ARG A 31 -5.50 5.27 4.18
CA ARG A 31 -6.13 5.54 2.88
C ARG A 31 -6.97 6.82 2.92
N GLU A 32 -7.74 7.00 3.98
CA GLU A 32 -8.55 8.21 4.16
C GLU A 32 -7.67 9.46 4.21
N ALA A 33 -6.59 9.43 5.00
CA ALA A 33 -5.65 10.54 5.10
C ALA A 33 -4.98 10.86 3.76
N ILE A 34 -4.55 9.86 3.02
CA ILE A 34 -3.95 10.01 1.69
C ILE A 34 -4.96 10.58 0.69
N PHE A 35 -6.18 10.08 0.71
CA PHE A 35 -7.27 10.57 -0.14
C PHE A 35 -7.57 12.05 0.14
N GLN A 36 -7.63 12.44 1.41
CA GLN A 36 -7.86 13.83 1.80
C GLN A 36 -6.76 14.74 1.27
N ILE A 37 -5.49 14.33 1.37
CA ILE A 37 -4.35 15.10 0.86
C ILE A 37 -4.46 15.31 -0.66
N HIS A 38 -4.73 14.26 -1.41
CA HIS A 38 -4.80 14.34 -2.87
C HIS A 38 -6.09 14.94 -3.40
N SER A 39 -7.17 14.94 -2.63
CA SER A 39 -8.43 15.60 -2.98
C SER A 39 -8.51 17.05 -2.49
N GLU A 40 -7.53 17.52 -1.74
CA GLU A 40 -7.46 18.90 -1.28
C GLU A 40 -7.41 19.86 -2.48
N GLY A 41 -8.24 20.90 -2.43
CA GLY A 41 -8.35 21.85 -3.53
C GLY A 41 -9.20 21.40 -4.71
N MET A 42 -9.67 20.17 -4.74
CA MET A 42 -10.62 19.70 -5.76
C MET A 42 -12.05 20.16 -5.45
N PRO A 43 -12.80 20.63 -6.45
CA PRO A 43 -14.21 20.96 -6.27
C PRO A 43 -15.03 19.67 -6.17
N LEU A 44 -15.33 19.25 -4.94
CA LEU A 44 -16.04 18.01 -4.66
C LEU A 44 -17.53 18.26 -4.46
N SER A 45 -18.37 17.35 -4.97
CA SER A 45 -19.77 17.26 -4.60
C SER A 45 -19.91 16.66 -3.20
N LYS A 46 -21.08 16.83 -2.59
CA LYS A 46 -21.35 16.21 -1.27
C LYS A 46 -21.55 14.71 -1.44
N PHE A 47 -20.68 13.91 -0.85
CA PHE A 47 -20.81 12.44 -0.78
C PHE A 47 -19.97 11.90 0.37
N SER A 48 -20.21 10.65 0.75
CA SER A 48 -19.40 9.97 1.78
C SER A 48 -18.15 9.37 1.16
N PHE A 49 -16.98 9.71 1.67
CA PHE A 49 -15.71 9.13 1.23
C PHE A 49 -15.58 7.65 1.60
N LYS A 50 -16.28 7.21 2.66
CA LYS A 50 -16.19 5.82 3.14
C LYS A 50 -16.55 4.81 2.07
N ASP A 51 -17.57 5.08 1.27
CA ASP A 51 -18.02 4.18 0.21
C ASP A 51 -17.00 4.05 -0.91
N ILE A 52 -16.26 5.12 -1.19
CA ILE A 52 -15.18 5.10 -2.20
C ILE A 52 -13.96 4.38 -1.65
N LEU A 53 -13.58 4.70 -0.41
CA LEU A 53 -12.39 4.14 0.22
C LEU A 53 -12.47 2.63 0.45
N SER A 54 -13.68 2.10 0.67
CA SER A 54 -13.88 0.65 0.79
C SER A 54 -13.52 -0.12 -0.49
N ASN A 55 -13.67 0.54 -1.65
CA ASN A 55 -13.33 -0.04 -2.95
C ASN A 55 -11.83 0.09 -3.29
N MET A 56 -11.06 0.74 -2.44
CA MET A 56 -9.62 0.97 -2.64
C MET A 56 -8.75 0.06 -1.76
N GLU A 57 -9.28 -1.03 -1.26
CA GLU A 57 -8.50 -1.99 -0.49
C GLU A 57 -7.34 -2.52 -1.35
N GLY A 58 -6.14 -2.51 -0.78
CA GLY A 58 -4.94 -2.89 -1.49
C GLY A 58 -4.31 -1.79 -2.36
N PHE A 59 -4.93 -0.62 -2.45
CA PHE A 59 -4.37 0.51 -3.19
C PHE A 59 -3.22 1.16 -2.40
N THR A 60 -2.13 1.48 -3.09
CA THR A 60 -1.01 2.26 -2.54
C THR A 60 -1.34 3.75 -2.55
N GLY A 61 -0.50 4.57 -1.90
CA GLY A 61 -0.64 6.03 -1.97
C GLY A 61 -0.61 6.56 -3.41
N ALA A 62 0.25 5.99 -4.26
CA ALA A 62 0.32 6.35 -5.68
C ALA A 62 -0.95 5.96 -6.45
N ASP A 63 -1.55 4.82 -6.12
CA ASP A 63 -2.81 4.38 -6.72
C ASP A 63 -3.96 5.32 -6.34
N ILE A 64 -4.03 5.74 -5.08
CA ILE A 64 -5.04 6.71 -4.59
C ILE A 64 -4.88 8.06 -5.27
N GLU A 65 -3.65 8.55 -5.42
CA GLU A 65 -3.35 9.75 -6.19
C GLU A 65 -3.85 9.62 -7.64
N ALA A 66 -3.58 8.49 -8.28
CA ALA A 66 -4.03 8.21 -9.64
C ALA A 66 -5.57 8.20 -9.74
N VAL A 67 -6.27 7.65 -8.76
CA VAL A 67 -7.74 7.67 -8.69
C VAL A 67 -8.25 9.10 -8.61
N CYS A 68 -7.68 9.94 -7.74
CA CYS A 68 -8.08 11.35 -7.62
C CYS A 68 -7.88 12.10 -8.94
N ARG A 69 -6.75 11.88 -9.59
CA ARG A 69 -6.43 12.50 -10.89
C ARG A 69 -7.39 12.04 -11.98
N GLU A 70 -7.64 10.75 -12.08
CA GLU A 70 -8.54 10.18 -13.08
C GLU A 70 -9.98 10.64 -12.86
N ALA A 71 -10.46 10.69 -11.62
CA ALA A 71 -11.78 11.20 -11.29
C ALA A 71 -11.97 12.66 -11.75
N ALA A 72 -10.96 13.49 -11.52
CA ALA A 72 -10.96 14.88 -11.98
C ALA A 72 -11.03 14.97 -13.51
N LEU A 73 -10.27 14.15 -14.22
CA LEU A 73 -10.29 14.09 -15.69
C LEU A 73 -11.62 13.62 -16.22
N ILE A 74 -12.25 12.62 -15.60
CA ILE A 74 -13.57 12.12 -15.98
C ILE A 74 -14.61 13.23 -15.81
N ALA A 75 -14.60 13.96 -14.68
CA ALA A 75 -15.50 15.06 -14.45
C ALA A 75 -15.31 16.20 -15.47
N MET A 76 -14.07 16.54 -15.80
CA MET A 76 -13.77 17.55 -16.81
C MET A 76 -14.28 17.16 -18.19
N ARG A 77 -14.05 15.91 -18.62
CA ARG A 77 -14.54 15.40 -19.91
C ARG A 77 -16.07 15.38 -19.98
N ALA A 78 -16.72 15.17 -18.85
CA ALA A 78 -18.17 15.23 -18.76
C ALA A 78 -18.72 16.66 -18.67
N GLY A 79 -17.86 17.68 -18.70
CA GLY A 79 -18.26 19.09 -18.58
C GLY A 79 -18.79 19.46 -17.20
N LYS A 80 -18.44 18.71 -16.17
CA LYS A 80 -18.89 18.94 -14.80
C LYS A 80 -17.93 19.86 -14.06
N LYS A 81 -18.48 20.78 -13.26
CA LYS A 81 -17.70 21.70 -12.44
C LYS A 81 -17.26 21.08 -11.12
N LYS A 82 -17.89 20.00 -10.70
CA LYS A 82 -17.60 19.29 -9.45
C LYS A 82 -17.37 17.81 -9.71
N VAL A 83 -16.44 17.24 -8.94
CA VAL A 83 -16.15 15.82 -8.98
C VAL A 83 -17.12 15.12 -8.04
N ALA A 84 -17.98 14.26 -8.58
CA ALA A 84 -18.98 13.52 -7.84
C ALA A 84 -18.48 12.09 -7.53
N LYS A 85 -19.20 11.41 -6.63
CA LYS A 85 -18.91 10.01 -6.27
C LYS A 85 -18.78 9.12 -7.51
N LYS A 86 -19.70 9.24 -8.49
CA LYS A 86 -19.66 8.44 -9.72
C LYS A 86 -18.35 8.57 -10.50
N HIS A 87 -17.72 9.74 -10.48
CA HIS A 87 -16.43 9.95 -11.15
C HIS A 87 -15.32 9.20 -10.44
N PHE A 88 -15.35 9.14 -9.12
CA PHE A 88 -14.41 8.31 -8.33
C PHE A 88 -14.67 6.82 -8.52
N ASP A 89 -15.94 6.38 -8.53
CA ASP A 89 -16.27 4.98 -8.78
C ASP A 89 -15.75 4.53 -10.15
N ASP A 90 -15.92 5.33 -11.19
CA ASP A 90 -15.38 5.08 -12.52
C ASP A 90 -13.84 5.08 -12.51
N ALA A 91 -13.23 6.01 -11.78
CA ALA A 91 -11.77 6.09 -11.66
C ALA A 91 -11.20 4.86 -10.97
N VAL A 92 -11.81 4.38 -9.89
CA VAL A 92 -11.38 3.16 -9.19
C VAL A 92 -11.39 1.95 -10.12
N THR A 93 -12.36 1.84 -11.02
CA THR A 93 -12.40 0.73 -11.99
C THR A 93 -11.32 0.83 -13.06
N ARG A 94 -10.87 2.03 -13.39
CA ARG A 94 -9.82 2.27 -14.41
C ARG A 94 -8.41 2.15 -13.85
N VAL A 95 -8.21 2.57 -12.61
CA VAL A 95 -6.92 2.45 -11.93
C VAL A 95 -6.77 1.05 -11.38
N ARG A 96 -5.80 0.31 -11.89
CA ARG A 96 -5.48 -1.01 -11.37
C ARG A 96 -4.60 -0.86 -10.12
N PRO A 97 -4.92 -1.60 -9.03
CA PRO A 97 -4.05 -1.56 -7.86
C PRO A 97 -2.66 -2.10 -8.21
N THR A 98 -1.65 -1.38 -7.77
CA THR A 98 -0.25 -1.78 -7.96
C THR A 98 0.07 -3.07 -7.21
N VAL A 99 -0.58 -3.27 -6.06
CA VAL A 99 -0.43 -4.47 -5.23
C VAL A 99 -1.62 -5.40 -5.47
N THR A 100 -1.35 -6.55 -6.06
CA THR A 100 -2.37 -7.59 -6.29
C THR A 100 -2.56 -8.44 -5.01
N PRO A 101 -3.70 -9.16 -4.87
CA PRO A 101 -3.89 -10.10 -3.77
C PRO A 101 -2.76 -11.12 -3.63
N GLU A 102 -2.24 -11.61 -4.76
CA GLU A 102 -1.11 -12.56 -4.77
C GLU A 102 0.16 -11.92 -4.22
N MET A 103 0.41 -10.66 -4.54
CA MET A 103 1.54 -9.90 -3.99
C MET A 103 1.38 -9.68 -2.49
N LEU A 104 0.17 -9.42 -2.01
CA LEU A 104 -0.11 -9.29 -0.57
C LEU A 104 0.18 -10.59 0.17
N GLU A 105 -0.25 -11.73 -0.36
CA GLU A 105 0.07 -13.04 0.21
C GLU A 105 1.58 -13.29 0.23
N TYR A 106 2.26 -12.93 -0.84
CA TYR A 106 3.71 -13.05 -0.94
C TYR A 106 4.41 -12.20 0.13
N TYR A 107 4.01 -10.96 0.31
CA TYR A 107 4.55 -10.08 1.35
C TYR A 107 4.31 -10.64 2.75
N GLN A 108 3.11 -11.15 3.03
CA GLN A 108 2.78 -11.76 4.31
C GLN A 108 3.64 -12.99 4.59
N LYS A 109 3.84 -13.86 3.61
CA LYS A 109 4.70 -15.05 3.73
C LYS A 109 6.15 -14.66 4.01
N MET A 110 6.65 -13.65 3.32
CA MET A 110 8.02 -13.15 3.51
C MET A 110 8.20 -12.50 4.88
N GLU A 111 7.24 -11.71 5.33
CA GLU A 111 7.24 -11.12 6.66
C GLU A 111 7.29 -12.19 7.76
N THR A 112 6.47 -13.21 7.63
CA THR A 112 6.45 -14.35 8.56
C THR A 112 7.81 -15.06 8.59
N ARG A 113 8.42 -15.30 7.44
CA ARG A 113 9.75 -15.92 7.34
C ARG A 113 10.84 -15.08 7.99
N LEU A 114 10.85 -13.78 7.76
CA LEU A 114 11.82 -12.86 8.36
C LEU A 114 11.64 -12.80 9.87
N THR A 115 10.41 -12.72 10.35
CA THR A 115 10.12 -12.70 11.79
C THR A 115 10.54 -14.02 12.45
N SER A 116 10.27 -15.15 11.82
CA SER A 116 10.69 -16.48 12.30
C SER A 116 12.23 -16.62 12.31
N GLY A 117 12.89 -16.11 11.28
CA GLY A 117 14.35 -16.10 11.22
C GLY A 117 14.97 -15.26 12.33
N LEU A 118 14.44 -14.08 12.58
CA LEU A 118 14.91 -13.20 13.64
C LEU A 118 14.68 -13.78 15.04
N SER A 119 13.56 -14.46 15.27
CA SER A 119 13.29 -15.12 16.54
C SER A 119 14.26 -16.26 16.82
N ASN A 120 14.65 -17.00 15.81
CA ASN A 120 15.66 -18.06 15.92
C ASN A 120 17.03 -17.50 16.22
N ILE A 121 17.42 -16.40 15.62
CA ILE A 121 18.71 -15.73 15.87
C ILE A 121 18.76 -15.21 17.32
N LYS A 122 17.68 -14.64 17.82
CA LYS A 122 17.60 -14.21 19.23
C LYS A 122 17.77 -15.39 20.19
N ARG A 123 17.11 -16.50 19.94
CA ARG A 123 17.25 -17.72 20.76
C ARG A 123 18.68 -18.22 20.80
N THR A 124 19.34 -18.25 19.65
CA THR A 124 20.75 -18.69 19.58
C THR A 124 21.69 -17.74 20.33
N ARG A 125 21.40 -16.45 20.31
CA ARG A 125 22.18 -15.45 21.03
C ARG A 125 22.00 -15.56 22.55
N ASP A 126 20.79 -15.78 23.01
CA ASP A 126 20.50 -15.98 24.43
C ASP A 126 21.18 -17.24 24.98
N TYR A 127 21.29 -18.28 24.17
CA TYR A 127 22.02 -19.51 24.54
C TYR A 127 23.51 -19.29 24.64
N GLY A 128 24.12 -18.51 23.74
CA GLY A 128 25.53 -18.16 23.78
C GLY A 128 25.90 -17.30 24.96
N PHE A 129 25.03 -16.35 25.32
CA PHE A 129 25.23 -15.45 26.46
C PHE A 129 25.13 -16.17 27.81
N GLY A 130 24.27 -17.17 27.94
CA GLY A 130 24.13 -17.96 29.15
C GLY A 130 25.35 -18.83 29.46
N MET A 131 26.11 -19.19 28.43
CA MET A 131 27.35 -19.94 28.60
C MET A 131 28.57 -19.08 29.00
N GLU A 132 28.59 -17.81 28.60
CA GLU A 132 29.68 -16.88 28.91
C GLU A 132 29.61 -16.33 30.33
N THR A 133 28.47 -16.37 30.96
CA THR A 133 28.26 -15.87 32.33
C THR A 133 28.50 -16.94 33.41
N MET A 134 28.83 -18.14 33.01
CA MET A 134 29.26 -19.19 33.91
C MET A 134 30.78 -19.30 33.94
#